data_cb3b4e0a2d578ed6acf8539eb41f0bd4
#
_entry.id   cb3b4e0a2d578ed6acf8539eb41f0bd4
#
_cell.length_a   1.000
_cell.length_b   1.000
_cell.length_c   1.000
_cell.angle_alpha   90.00
_cell.angle_beta   90.00
_cell.angle_gamma   90.00
#
_symmetry.space_group_name_H-M   'P 1'
#
loop_
_entity.id
_entity.type
_entity.pdbx_description
1 polymer ?
#
loop_
_entity_poly.entity_id
_entity_poly.type
_entity_poly.pdbx_seq_one_letter_code
_entity_poly.pdbx_strand_id
1 'polypeptide(L)'
;MTPEQKFARWVRVSIASFLLMFVYFIVADIWIPLTPDSTVMRVVTPVSARVSGYVAAVHVHNNSLVKKGDLLFELDDTPFRNKVEAAQIALEQARLSNEQLDAQIAAAQASLKTAVLTARNDKVTFDRYQKLSTLQNVSQADLDKVRTTWQSSEQSVSSIQANIHNLRI
;
A
#
# COMPACT_ATOMS: atom_id res chain seq x y z
N MET A 1 102.39 22.56 -14.94
CA MET A 1 101.24 22.18 -14.11
C MET A 1 101.50 20.81 -13.49
N THR A 2 101.68 20.80 -12.20
CA THR A 2 102.00 19.56 -11.45
C THR A 2 100.78 18.57 -11.48
N PRO A 3 100.99 17.26 -11.42
CA PRO A 3 99.91 16.26 -11.46
C PRO A 3 98.86 16.47 -10.38
N GLU A 4 99.23 16.98 -9.23
CA GLU A 4 98.33 17.29 -8.14
C GLU A 4 97.29 18.40 -8.46
N GLN A 5 97.74 19.45 -9.22
CA GLN A 5 96.92 20.55 -9.63
C GLN A 5 95.81 20.05 -10.66
N LYS A 6 96.15 19.10 -11.52
CA LYS A 6 95.25 18.51 -12.45
C LYS A 6 94.16 17.66 -11.69
N PHE A 7 94.60 16.85 -10.73
CA PHE A 7 93.72 16.05 -9.90
C PHE A 7 92.76 16.95 -9.09
N ALA A 8 93.32 17.98 -8.43
CA ALA A 8 92.47 18.92 -7.66
C ALA A 8 91.42 19.67 -8.56
N ARG A 9 91.76 19.90 -9.83
CA ARG A 9 90.85 20.53 -10.80
C ARG A 9 89.75 19.56 -11.18
N TRP A 10 90.05 18.31 -11.45
CA TRP A 10 89.08 17.26 -11.77
C TRP A 10 88.10 16.99 -10.61
N VAL A 11 88.59 16.93 -9.39
CA VAL A 11 87.76 16.78 -8.18
C VAL A 11 86.82 17.98 -8.00
N ARG A 12 87.31 19.23 -8.19
CA ARG A 12 86.44 20.42 -8.10
C ARG A 12 85.38 20.46 -9.18
N VAL A 13 85.68 20.04 -10.42
CA VAL A 13 84.74 19.99 -11.52
C VAL A 13 83.72 18.91 -11.25
N SER A 14 84.08 17.73 -10.71
CA SER A 14 83.20 16.66 -10.34
C SER A 14 82.22 17.09 -9.23
N ILE A 15 82.72 17.76 -8.19
CA ILE A 15 81.85 18.27 -7.09
C ILE A 15 80.90 19.35 -7.62
N ALA A 16 81.42 20.28 -8.48
CA ALA A 16 80.56 21.32 -9.07
C ALA A 16 79.44 20.72 -9.95
N SER A 17 79.80 19.72 -10.78
CA SER A 17 78.85 18.99 -11.61
C SER A 17 77.77 18.25 -10.76
N PHE A 18 78.18 17.61 -9.69
CA PHE A 18 77.28 16.95 -8.74
C PHE A 18 76.33 17.94 -8.08
N LEU A 19 76.83 19.07 -7.57
CA LEU A 19 76.00 20.11 -6.98
C LEU A 19 75.03 20.72 -7.99
N LEU A 20 75.45 20.94 -9.22
CA LEU A 20 74.56 21.42 -10.28
C LEU A 20 73.46 20.44 -10.60
N MET A 21 73.79 19.16 -10.71
CA MET A 21 72.82 18.10 -10.92
C MET A 21 71.84 17.95 -9.75
N PHE A 22 72.32 18.05 -8.51
CA PHE A 22 71.55 18.03 -7.30
C PHE A 22 70.50 19.17 -7.23
N VAL A 23 70.99 20.40 -7.51
CA VAL A 23 70.14 21.58 -7.60
C VAL A 23 69.05 21.41 -8.71
N TYR A 24 69.49 20.87 -9.88
CA TYR A 24 68.56 20.58 -10.95
C TYR A 24 67.41 19.59 -10.51
N PHE A 25 67.76 18.53 -9.81
CA PHE A 25 66.74 17.59 -9.31
C PHE A 25 65.79 18.23 -8.32
N ILE A 26 66.27 19.04 -7.39
CA ILE A 26 65.43 19.75 -6.44
C ILE A 26 64.49 20.73 -7.17
N VAL A 27 64.95 21.45 -8.13
CA VAL A 27 64.15 22.38 -8.91
C VAL A 27 63.13 21.61 -9.77
N ALA A 28 63.54 20.50 -10.36
CA ALA A 28 62.64 19.65 -11.14
C ALA A 28 61.53 19.05 -10.30
N ASP A 29 61.82 18.61 -9.08
CA ASP A 29 60.84 18.03 -8.16
C ASP A 29 59.79 19.06 -7.72
N ILE A 30 60.20 20.32 -7.55
CA ILE A 30 59.29 21.42 -7.14
C ILE A 30 58.42 21.90 -8.32
N TRP A 31 59.01 22.00 -9.54
CA TRP A 31 58.33 22.59 -10.71
C TRP A 31 57.62 21.56 -11.60
N ILE A 32 57.98 20.30 -11.53
CA ILE A 32 57.37 19.21 -12.30
C ILE A 32 56.82 18.16 -11.32
N PRO A 33 55.68 18.44 -10.65
CA PRO A 33 55.11 17.49 -9.75
C PRO A 33 54.63 16.27 -10.56
N LEU A 34 55.33 15.17 -10.41
CA LEU A 34 54.91 13.85 -10.93
C LEU A 34 53.82 13.33 -10.00
N THR A 35 52.57 13.38 -10.46
CA THR A 35 51.45 12.73 -9.78
C THR A 35 51.16 11.37 -10.47
N PRO A 36 51.76 10.28 -10.01
CA PRO A 36 51.53 8.94 -10.62
C PRO A 36 50.09 8.42 -10.42
N ASP A 37 49.37 8.93 -9.42
CA ASP A 37 48.01 8.52 -9.08
C ASP A 37 46.99 9.66 -9.32
N SER A 38 46.75 10.01 -10.57
CA SER A 38 45.65 10.91 -10.92
C SER A 38 44.39 10.09 -11.23
N THR A 39 43.42 10.11 -10.34
CA THR A 39 42.10 9.50 -10.56
C THR A 39 41.08 10.58 -10.91
N VAL A 40 40.42 10.41 -12.06
CA VAL A 40 39.30 11.28 -12.42
C VAL A 40 38.05 10.79 -11.70
N MET A 41 37.64 11.50 -10.66
CA MET A 41 36.38 11.25 -9.97
C MET A 41 35.26 12.00 -10.64
N ARG A 42 34.16 11.27 -10.96
CA ARG A 42 32.94 11.84 -11.46
C ARG A 42 31.83 11.56 -10.44
N VAL A 43 31.03 12.56 -10.11
CA VAL A 43 29.83 12.36 -9.29
C VAL A 43 28.83 11.55 -10.12
N VAL A 44 28.53 10.34 -9.66
CA VAL A 44 27.56 9.45 -10.28
C VAL A 44 26.29 9.45 -9.43
N THR A 45 25.16 9.79 -10.02
CA THR A 45 23.85 9.72 -9.36
C THR A 45 23.11 8.48 -9.87
N PRO A 46 22.90 7.46 -9.03
CA PRO A 46 22.12 6.30 -9.42
C PRO A 46 20.64 6.69 -9.56
N VAL A 47 20.03 6.32 -10.67
CA VAL A 47 18.60 6.49 -10.93
C VAL A 47 17.94 5.12 -10.87
N SER A 48 16.96 4.96 -9.96
CA SER A 48 16.21 3.73 -9.81
C SER A 48 14.71 3.99 -9.85
N ALA A 49 13.95 3.02 -10.34
CA ALA A 49 12.50 3.06 -10.30
C ALA A 49 11.99 2.90 -8.86
N ARG A 50 10.82 3.48 -8.55
CA ARG A 50 10.14 3.33 -7.25
C ARG A 50 9.47 1.96 -7.08
N VAL A 51 9.21 1.27 -8.19
CA VAL A 51 8.56 -0.04 -8.21
C VAL A 51 9.46 -1.05 -8.90
N SER A 52 9.42 -2.29 -8.45
CA SER A 52 10.14 -3.38 -9.09
C SER A 52 9.36 -3.86 -10.32
N GLY A 53 10.03 -4.08 -11.44
CA GLY A 53 9.42 -4.55 -12.67
C GLY A 53 10.47 -4.87 -13.72
N TYR A 54 10.04 -5.49 -14.80
CA TYR A 54 10.89 -5.71 -15.97
C TYR A 54 10.96 -4.43 -16.80
N VAL A 55 12.13 -4.16 -17.38
CA VAL A 55 12.30 -3.02 -18.28
C VAL A 55 11.72 -3.40 -19.63
N ALA A 56 10.68 -2.65 -20.07
CA ALA A 56 10.05 -2.84 -21.38
C ALA A 56 10.83 -2.15 -22.50
N ALA A 57 11.32 -0.94 -22.25
CA ALA A 57 12.10 -0.17 -23.20
C ALA A 57 13.13 0.71 -22.53
N VAL A 58 14.27 0.94 -23.20
CA VAL A 58 15.31 1.88 -22.80
C VAL A 58 15.42 2.93 -23.91
N HIS A 59 15.24 4.20 -23.54
CA HIS A 59 15.18 5.32 -24.50
C HIS A 59 16.50 6.09 -24.62
N VAL A 60 17.49 5.75 -23.82
CA VAL A 60 18.80 6.40 -23.79
C VAL A 60 19.93 5.42 -24.09
N HIS A 61 21.00 5.91 -24.68
CA HIS A 61 22.20 5.13 -24.97
C HIS A 61 23.35 5.57 -24.04
N ASN A 62 24.36 4.73 -23.94
CA ASN A 62 25.56 5.07 -23.18
C ASN A 62 26.16 6.38 -23.71
N ASN A 63 26.55 7.26 -22.80
CA ASN A 63 27.13 8.59 -23.09
C ASN A 63 26.19 9.59 -23.77
N SER A 64 24.86 9.39 -23.75
CA SER A 64 23.89 10.37 -24.22
C SER A 64 23.71 11.51 -23.21
N LEU A 65 23.49 12.72 -23.71
CA LEU A 65 23.16 13.87 -22.87
C LEU A 65 21.69 13.82 -22.50
N VAL A 66 21.39 13.81 -21.19
CA VAL A 66 20.03 13.78 -20.66
C VAL A 66 19.75 15.03 -19.82
N LYS A 67 18.53 15.51 -19.84
CA LYS A 67 18.04 16.65 -19.08
C LYS A 67 17.04 16.20 -18.03
N LYS A 68 16.77 17.06 -17.07
CA LYS A 68 15.73 16.82 -16.08
C LYS A 68 14.36 16.70 -16.76
N GLY A 69 13.70 15.55 -16.59
CA GLY A 69 12.40 15.24 -17.19
C GLY A 69 12.45 14.30 -18.40
N ASP A 70 13.65 13.99 -18.91
CA ASP A 70 13.79 13.05 -20.01
C ASP A 70 13.44 11.62 -19.56
N LEU A 71 12.73 10.90 -20.43
CA LEU A 71 12.38 9.49 -20.24
C LEU A 71 13.62 8.62 -20.48
N LEU A 72 14.10 7.94 -19.44
CA LEU A 72 15.29 7.11 -19.52
C LEU A 72 14.96 5.66 -19.90
N PHE A 73 13.99 5.08 -19.20
CA PHE A 73 13.53 3.72 -19.42
C PHE A 73 12.07 3.59 -19.01
N GLU A 74 11.40 2.59 -19.52
CA GLU A 74 10.01 2.27 -19.28
C GLU A 74 9.90 0.86 -18.71
N LEU A 75 9.09 0.70 -17.66
CA LEU A 75 8.83 -0.61 -17.07
C LEU A 75 7.58 -1.24 -17.68
N ASP A 76 7.54 -2.56 -17.75
CA ASP A 76 6.33 -3.31 -18.09
C ASP A 76 5.23 -3.03 -17.07
N ASP A 77 4.16 -2.40 -17.53
CA ASP A 77 3.00 -2.02 -16.72
C ASP A 77 1.91 -3.11 -16.67
N THR A 78 2.04 -4.18 -17.47
CA THR A 78 1.07 -5.28 -17.55
C THR A 78 0.70 -5.87 -16.18
N PRO A 79 1.67 -6.18 -15.28
CA PRO A 79 1.33 -6.71 -13.95
C PRO A 79 0.54 -5.72 -13.10
N PHE A 80 0.78 -4.43 -13.27
CA PHE A 80 0.09 -3.38 -12.51
C PHE A 80 -1.31 -3.15 -13.06
N ARG A 81 -1.49 -3.16 -14.37
CA ARG A 81 -2.82 -3.11 -15.02
C ARG A 81 -3.70 -4.28 -14.58
N ASN A 82 -3.17 -5.50 -14.60
CA ASN A 82 -3.89 -6.69 -14.15
C ASN A 82 -4.33 -6.59 -12.68
N LYS A 83 -3.47 -6.02 -11.82
CA LYS A 83 -3.83 -5.77 -10.41
C LYS A 83 -4.93 -4.73 -10.27
N VAL A 84 -4.90 -3.67 -11.05
CA VAL A 84 -5.96 -2.65 -11.06
C VAL A 84 -7.28 -3.25 -11.54
N GLU A 85 -7.26 -4.00 -12.63
CA GLU A 85 -8.44 -4.68 -13.15
C GLU A 85 -9.03 -5.68 -12.14
N ALA A 86 -8.19 -6.51 -11.52
CA ALA A 86 -8.64 -7.44 -10.48
C ALA A 86 -9.25 -6.70 -9.27
N ALA A 87 -8.67 -5.57 -8.87
CA ALA A 87 -9.22 -4.75 -7.78
C ALA A 87 -10.56 -4.08 -8.17
N GLN A 88 -10.72 -3.67 -9.44
CA GLN A 88 -11.98 -3.12 -9.95
C GLN A 88 -13.08 -4.18 -9.96
N ILE A 89 -12.76 -5.40 -10.42
CA ILE A 89 -13.71 -6.53 -10.39
C ILE A 89 -14.12 -6.86 -8.95
N ALA A 90 -13.16 -6.92 -8.01
CA ALA A 90 -13.44 -7.16 -6.61
C ALA A 90 -14.32 -6.06 -5.98
N LEU A 91 -14.10 -4.80 -6.35
CA LEU A 91 -14.93 -3.68 -5.92
C LEU A 91 -16.37 -3.83 -6.43
N GLU A 92 -16.53 -4.18 -7.70
CA GLU A 92 -17.85 -4.36 -8.29
C GLU A 92 -18.61 -5.55 -7.65
N GLN A 93 -17.92 -6.65 -7.40
CA GLN A 93 -18.50 -7.79 -6.67
C GLN A 93 -18.94 -7.40 -5.25
N ALA A 94 -18.14 -6.60 -4.54
CA ALA A 94 -18.50 -6.11 -3.21
C ALA A 94 -19.74 -5.19 -3.25
N ARG A 95 -19.85 -4.34 -4.28
CA ARG A 95 -21.01 -3.47 -4.48
C ARG A 95 -22.28 -4.28 -4.72
N LEU A 96 -22.23 -5.25 -5.62
CA LEU A 96 -23.36 -6.14 -5.89
C LEU A 96 -23.77 -6.95 -4.66
N SER A 97 -22.81 -7.44 -3.88
CA SER A 97 -23.08 -8.12 -2.61
C SER A 97 -23.78 -7.21 -1.60
N ASN A 98 -23.35 -5.94 -1.48
CA ASN A 98 -24.01 -4.97 -0.61
C ASN A 98 -25.44 -4.65 -1.08
N GLU A 99 -25.65 -4.47 -2.37
CA GLU A 99 -27.00 -4.24 -2.92
C GLU A 99 -27.92 -5.42 -2.64
N GLN A 100 -27.40 -6.64 -2.76
CA GLN A 100 -28.16 -7.86 -2.41
C GLN A 100 -28.51 -7.90 -0.91
N LEU A 101 -27.58 -7.52 -0.03
CA LEU A 101 -27.83 -7.43 1.41
C LEU A 101 -28.87 -6.35 1.73
N ASP A 102 -28.80 -5.19 1.09
CA ASP A 102 -29.79 -4.13 1.26
C ASP A 102 -31.20 -4.58 0.85
N ALA A 103 -31.31 -5.32 -0.25
CA ALA A 103 -32.60 -5.91 -0.69
C ALA A 103 -33.13 -6.93 0.33
N GLN A 104 -32.25 -7.76 0.91
CA GLN A 104 -32.63 -8.72 1.96
C GLN A 104 -33.12 -8.01 3.25
N ILE A 105 -32.40 -6.94 3.65
CA ILE A 105 -32.80 -6.12 4.80
C ILE A 105 -34.17 -5.49 4.55
N ALA A 106 -34.42 -4.94 3.37
CA ALA A 106 -35.70 -4.34 3.00
C ALA A 106 -36.83 -5.37 3.05
N ALA A 107 -36.63 -6.58 2.53
CA ALA A 107 -37.59 -7.68 2.60
C ALA A 107 -37.85 -8.11 4.05
N ALA A 108 -36.81 -8.24 4.87
CA ALA A 108 -36.96 -8.60 6.29
C ALA A 108 -37.70 -7.49 7.08
N GLN A 109 -37.44 -6.21 6.77
CA GLN A 109 -38.21 -5.10 7.36
C GLN A 109 -39.72 -5.11 6.99
N ALA A 110 -40.02 -5.43 5.74
CA ALA A 110 -41.41 -5.61 5.31
C ALA A 110 -42.09 -6.76 6.07
N SER A 111 -41.40 -7.91 6.23
CA SER A 111 -41.86 -9.04 7.03
C SER A 111 -42.06 -8.67 8.51
N LEU A 112 -41.13 -7.88 9.09
CA LEU A 112 -41.27 -7.38 10.44
C LEU A 112 -42.52 -6.55 10.62
N LYS A 113 -42.81 -5.64 9.70
CA LYS A 113 -44.01 -4.79 9.73
C LYS A 113 -45.28 -5.65 9.76
N THR A 114 -45.35 -6.70 8.93
CA THR A 114 -46.47 -7.63 8.91
C THR A 114 -46.59 -8.42 10.23
N ALA A 115 -45.49 -8.96 10.75
CA ALA A 115 -45.47 -9.68 12.02
C ALA A 115 -45.90 -8.80 13.21
N VAL A 116 -45.48 -7.55 13.25
CA VAL A 116 -45.90 -6.57 14.30
C VAL A 116 -47.40 -6.32 14.23
N LEU A 117 -47.96 -6.16 13.02
CA LEU A 117 -49.43 -5.98 12.87
C LEU A 117 -50.20 -7.22 13.32
N THR A 118 -49.71 -8.42 13.00
CA THR A 118 -50.32 -9.69 13.47
C THR A 118 -50.25 -9.80 14.98
N ALA A 119 -49.07 -9.58 15.59
CA ALA A 119 -48.92 -9.65 17.04
C ALA A 119 -49.79 -8.60 17.78
N ARG A 120 -49.96 -7.42 17.21
CA ARG A 120 -50.86 -6.40 17.74
C ARG A 120 -52.34 -6.85 17.70
N ASN A 121 -52.77 -7.46 16.58
CA ASN A 121 -54.12 -7.96 16.42
C ASN A 121 -54.41 -9.12 17.39
N ASP A 122 -53.48 -10.06 17.52
CA ASP A 122 -53.58 -11.18 18.44
C ASP A 122 -53.62 -10.71 19.90
N LYS A 123 -52.82 -9.67 20.23
CA LYS A 123 -52.88 -9.03 21.56
C LYS A 123 -54.29 -8.46 21.84
N VAL A 124 -54.84 -7.69 20.92
CA VAL A 124 -56.19 -7.13 21.05
C VAL A 124 -57.23 -8.24 21.25
N THR A 125 -57.06 -9.34 20.54
CA THR A 125 -57.94 -10.53 20.70
C THR A 125 -57.79 -11.16 22.06
N PHE A 126 -56.52 -11.37 22.53
CA PHE A 126 -56.27 -11.88 23.89
C PHE A 126 -56.84 -10.95 24.97
N ASP A 127 -56.61 -9.62 24.90
CA ASP A 127 -57.14 -8.66 25.87
C ASP A 127 -58.69 -8.69 25.91
N ARG A 128 -59.34 -8.92 24.77
CA ARG A 128 -60.81 -9.09 24.70
C ARG A 128 -61.27 -10.37 25.40
N TYR A 129 -60.62 -11.52 25.11
CA TYR A 129 -60.93 -12.80 25.73
C TYR A 129 -60.65 -12.79 27.24
N GLN A 130 -59.59 -12.10 27.67
CA GLN A 130 -59.28 -11.90 29.09
C GLN A 130 -60.41 -11.16 29.82
N LYS A 131 -60.95 -10.09 29.21
CA LYS A 131 -62.11 -9.37 29.79
C LYS A 131 -63.38 -10.23 29.81
N LEU A 132 -63.61 -11.02 28.79
CA LEU A 132 -64.80 -11.95 28.75
C LEU A 132 -64.63 -13.05 29.77
N SER A 133 -63.44 -13.55 30.03
CA SER A 133 -63.17 -14.58 31.04
C SER A 133 -63.51 -14.10 32.46
N THR A 134 -63.30 -12.84 32.80
CA THR A 134 -63.69 -12.26 34.09
C THR A 134 -65.23 -12.26 34.28
N LEU A 135 -65.98 -12.26 33.18
CA LEU A 135 -67.47 -12.34 33.16
C LEU A 135 -68.00 -13.76 33.05
N GLN A 136 -67.09 -14.78 33.11
CA GLN A 136 -67.40 -16.20 32.94
C GLN A 136 -68.07 -16.59 31.57
N ASN A 137 -67.87 -15.77 30.54
CA ASN A 137 -68.46 -15.91 29.22
C ASN A 137 -67.58 -16.68 28.20
N VAL A 138 -66.40 -17.18 28.61
CA VAL A 138 -65.45 -17.94 27.77
C VAL A 138 -64.82 -19.06 28.56
N SER A 139 -64.47 -20.15 27.87
CA SER A 139 -63.79 -21.26 28.50
C SER A 139 -62.30 -20.93 28.78
N GLN A 140 -61.76 -21.57 29.80
CA GLN A 140 -60.31 -21.42 30.10
C GLN A 140 -59.44 -21.93 28.94
N ALA A 141 -59.90 -23.00 28.25
CA ALA A 141 -59.17 -23.53 27.08
C ALA A 141 -59.14 -22.53 25.92
N ASP A 142 -60.20 -21.75 25.68
CA ASP A 142 -60.19 -20.71 24.64
C ASP A 142 -59.26 -19.52 25.03
N LEU A 143 -59.25 -19.13 26.30
CA LEU A 143 -58.32 -18.11 26.79
C LEU A 143 -56.86 -18.55 26.61
N ASP A 144 -56.52 -19.76 26.97
CA ASP A 144 -55.17 -20.30 26.84
C ASP A 144 -54.73 -20.42 25.37
N LYS A 145 -55.64 -20.76 24.47
CA LYS A 145 -55.41 -20.82 23.04
C LYS A 145 -55.05 -19.44 22.47
N VAL A 146 -55.83 -18.38 22.76
CA VAL A 146 -55.55 -17.05 22.24
C VAL A 146 -54.29 -16.45 22.89
N ARG A 147 -53.98 -16.80 24.15
CA ARG A 147 -52.73 -16.44 24.81
C ARG A 147 -51.51 -17.03 24.08
N THR A 148 -51.57 -18.34 23.79
CA THR A 148 -50.50 -19.04 23.06
C THR A 148 -50.29 -18.46 21.66
N THR A 149 -51.40 -18.12 20.96
CA THR A 149 -51.33 -17.48 19.63
C THR A 149 -50.62 -16.13 19.71
N TRP A 150 -50.99 -15.28 20.66
CA TRP A 150 -50.34 -13.99 20.85
C TRP A 150 -48.85 -14.16 21.22
N GLN A 151 -48.47 -15.04 22.15
CA GLN A 151 -47.10 -15.32 22.50
C GLN A 151 -46.27 -15.82 21.30
N SER A 152 -46.84 -16.66 20.46
CA SER A 152 -46.22 -17.14 19.24
C SER A 152 -45.93 -16.00 18.23
N SER A 153 -46.90 -15.09 18.07
CA SER A 153 -46.73 -13.94 17.18
C SER A 153 -45.68 -12.93 17.70
N GLU A 154 -45.60 -12.71 19.04
CA GLU A 154 -44.50 -11.92 19.64
C GLU A 154 -43.13 -12.56 19.42
N GLN A 155 -43.03 -13.88 19.58
CA GLN A 155 -41.79 -14.60 19.32
C GLN A 155 -41.39 -14.49 17.84
N SER A 156 -42.35 -14.49 16.90
CA SER A 156 -42.09 -14.24 15.48
C SER A 156 -41.48 -12.84 15.23
N VAL A 157 -42.02 -11.80 15.89
CA VAL A 157 -41.46 -10.44 15.81
C VAL A 157 -40.00 -10.42 16.29
N SER A 158 -39.75 -11.04 17.46
CA SER A 158 -38.39 -11.09 18.02
C SER A 158 -37.39 -11.81 17.09
N SER A 159 -37.79 -12.92 16.48
CA SER A 159 -36.94 -13.69 15.57
C SER A 159 -36.61 -12.91 14.30
N ILE A 160 -37.57 -12.17 13.72
CA ILE A 160 -37.34 -11.33 12.53
C ILE A 160 -36.44 -10.14 12.89
N GLN A 161 -36.60 -9.54 14.07
CA GLN A 161 -35.70 -8.46 14.56
C GLN A 161 -34.27 -8.98 14.69
N ALA A 162 -34.05 -10.14 15.25
CA ALA A 162 -32.74 -10.76 15.35
C ALA A 162 -32.12 -11.03 13.97
N ASN A 163 -32.93 -11.49 13.01
CA ASN A 163 -32.50 -11.71 11.64
C ASN A 163 -32.03 -10.38 10.98
N ILE A 164 -32.80 -9.29 11.12
CA ILE A 164 -32.40 -7.97 10.61
C ILE A 164 -31.10 -7.49 11.27
N HIS A 165 -30.92 -7.74 12.56
CA HIS A 165 -29.70 -7.39 13.26
C HIS A 165 -28.49 -8.15 12.67
N ASN A 166 -28.63 -9.44 12.44
CA ASN A 166 -27.56 -10.26 11.86
C ASN A 166 -27.21 -9.87 10.41
N LEU A 167 -28.16 -9.38 9.63
CA LEU A 167 -27.91 -8.89 8.26
C LEU A 167 -27.18 -7.53 8.22
N ARG A 168 -27.11 -6.80 9.34
CA ARG A 168 -26.47 -5.49 9.44
C ARG A 168 -25.04 -5.51 9.99
N ILE A 169 -24.61 -6.65 10.51
CA ILE A 169 -23.24 -6.85 11.01
C ILE A 169 -22.30 -7.22 9.87
#